data_154e01914ef81d8c04fc4f8a27c00d31
#
_entry.id   154e01914ef81d8c04fc4f8a27c00d31
#
_cell.length_a   1.000
_cell.length_b   1.000
_cell.length_c   1.000
_cell.angle_alpha   90.00
_cell.angle_beta   90.00
_cell.angle_gamma   90.00
#
_symmetry.space_group_name_H-M   'P 1'
#
loop_
_entity.id
_entity.type
_entity.pdbx_description
1 polymer ?
#
loop_
_entity_poly.entity_id
_entity_poly.type
_entity_poly.pdbx_seq_one_letter_code
_entity_poly.pdbx_strand_id
1 'polypeptide(L)'
;MKVEITQAEKVVTVTIEGRLDTVTSPELEKELAPFFAEQGVELIMDCTAMEYISSAGLRVVLTAHKTITAKGGSFTIRNINKEVRSVFDMTGFSRILKIE
;
A
#
# COMPACT_ATOMS: atom_id res chain seq x y z
N MET A 1 -4.74 13.86 0.19
CA MET A 1 -4.80 12.43 0.52
C MET A 1 -5.30 12.24 1.94
N LYS A 2 -6.15 11.28 2.13
CA LYS A 2 -6.63 10.90 3.47
C LYS A 2 -6.26 9.45 3.71
N VAL A 3 -5.72 9.16 4.89
CA VAL A 3 -5.33 7.81 5.29
C VAL A 3 -6.06 7.43 6.57
N GLU A 4 -6.74 6.29 6.56
CA GLU A 4 -7.35 5.74 7.75
C GLU A 4 -6.76 4.35 7.99
N ILE A 5 -6.40 4.08 9.24
CA ILE A 5 -5.83 2.80 9.61
C ILE A 5 -6.67 2.17 10.70
N THR A 6 -7.08 0.92 10.48
CA THR A 6 -7.73 0.11 11.48
C THR A 6 -6.90 -1.14 11.72
N GLN A 7 -6.86 -1.61 12.95
CA GLN A 7 -6.09 -2.78 13.31
C GLN A 7 -6.90 -3.70 14.23
N ALA A 8 -6.92 -4.98 13.88
CA ALA A 8 -7.51 -6.03 14.69
C ALA A 8 -6.46 -7.14 14.80
N GLU A 9 -5.80 -7.22 15.93
CA GLU A 9 -4.68 -8.14 16.19
C GLU A 9 -3.56 -7.91 15.16
N LYS A 10 -3.25 -8.87 14.29
CA LYS A 10 -2.22 -8.74 13.27
C LYS A 10 -2.73 -8.26 11.93
N VAL A 11 -4.04 -8.07 11.78
CA VAL A 11 -4.64 -7.59 10.53
C VAL A 11 -4.74 -6.07 10.58
N VAL A 12 -4.02 -5.40 9.68
CA VAL A 12 -3.99 -3.95 9.57
C VAL A 12 -4.58 -3.57 8.22
N THR A 13 -5.62 -2.73 8.23
CA THR A 13 -6.22 -2.22 7.00
C THR A 13 -5.92 -0.73 6.89
N VAL A 14 -5.29 -0.36 5.79
CA VAL A 14 -4.99 1.02 5.45
C VAL A 14 -5.88 1.42 4.29
N THR A 15 -6.72 2.43 4.50
CA THR A 15 -7.60 2.96 3.46
C THR A 15 -7.03 4.29 2.98
N ILE A 16 -6.84 4.40 1.66
CA ILE A 16 -6.23 5.58 1.04
C ILE A 16 -7.25 6.26 0.14
N GLU A 17 -7.47 7.54 0.39
CA GLU A 17 -8.37 8.36 -0.40
C GLU A 17 -7.58 9.47 -1.09
N GLY A 18 -7.83 9.66 -2.39
CA GLY A 18 -7.23 10.74 -3.18
C GLY A 18 -5.97 10.31 -3.92
N ARG A 19 -4.99 11.19 -3.94
CA ARG A 19 -3.79 11.03 -4.77
C ARG A 19 -2.59 10.60 -3.92
N LEU A 20 -1.96 9.52 -4.32
CA LEU A 20 -0.70 9.08 -3.72
C LEU A 20 0.43 9.50 -4.68
N ASP A 21 1.00 10.64 -4.44
CA ASP A 21 1.98 11.28 -5.33
C ASP A 21 3.27 11.64 -4.58
N THR A 22 4.12 12.46 -5.21
CA THR A 22 5.41 12.85 -4.63
C THR A 22 5.26 13.60 -3.30
N VAL A 23 4.19 14.39 -3.16
CA VAL A 23 3.94 15.18 -1.95
C VAL A 23 3.37 14.32 -0.82
N THR A 24 2.44 13.42 -1.16
CA THR A 24 1.70 12.62 -0.17
C THR A 24 2.38 11.31 0.20
N SER A 25 3.27 10.80 -0.65
CA SER A 25 3.95 9.52 -0.39
C SER A 25 4.72 9.49 0.93
N PRO A 26 5.45 10.55 1.33
CA PRO A 26 6.11 10.56 2.64
C PRO A 26 5.13 10.48 3.80
N GLU A 27 3.92 11.02 3.65
CA GLU A 27 2.87 10.94 4.67
C GLU A 27 2.43 9.48 4.88
N LEU A 28 2.21 8.76 3.78
CA LEU A 28 1.83 7.35 3.85
C LEU A 28 2.94 6.52 4.48
N GLU A 29 4.18 6.74 4.08
CA GLU A 29 5.32 6.01 4.62
C GLU A 29 5.41 6.20 6.14
N LYS A 30 5.21 7.43 6.61
CA LYS A 30 5.20 7.74 8.03
C LYS A 30 4.09 7.01 8.78
N GLU A 31 2.89 6.95 8.19
CA GLU A 31 1.75 6.24 8.78
C GLU A 31 1.99 4.73 8.86
N LEU A 32 2.71 4.16 7.91
CA LEU A 32 2.98 2.73 7.87
C LEU A 32 4.20 2.31 8.71
N ALA A 33 5.08 3.24 9.03
CA ALA A 33 6.33 2.94 9.73
C ALA A 33 6.16 2.11 11.01
N PRO A 34 5.18 2.37 11.89
CA PRO A 34 5.00 1.55 13.09
C PRO A 34 4.77 0.06 12.79
N PHE A 35 4.11 -0.24 11.69
CA PHE A 35 3.79 -1.63 11.32
C PHE A 35 4.97 -2.34 10.67
N PHE A 36 5.91 -1.60 10.12
CA PHE A 36 7.13 -2.18 9.55
C PHE A 36 8.04 -2.80 10.60
N ALA A 37 7.90 -2.40 11.85
CA ALA A 37 8.68 -2.94 12.95
C ALA A 37 8.08 -4.22 13.54
N GLU A 38 6.83 -4.55 13.19
CA GLU A 38 6.12 -5.69 13.75
C GLU A 38 6.31 -6.95 12.91
N GLN A 39 6.30 -8.11 13.57
CA GLN A 39 6.37 -9.42 12.90
C GLN A 39 4.97 -9.92 12.56
N GLY A 40 4.85 -10.57 11.40
CA GLY A 40 3.64 -11.29 11.04
C GLY A 40 2.40 -10.45 10.78
N VAL A 41 2.60 -9.19 10.37
CA VAL A 41 1.47 -8.29 10.07
C VAL A 41 0.83 -8.70 8.74
N GLU A 42 -0.51 -8.79 8.74
CA GLU A 42 -1.28 -8.89 7.51
C GLU A 42 -1.76 -7.50 7.15
N LEU A 43 -1.07 -6.86 6.20
CA LEU A 43 -1.37 -5.49 5.77
C LEU A 43 -2.24 -5.52 4.52
N ILE A 44 -3.39 -4.87 4.62
CA ILE A 44 -4.34 -4.72 3.52
C ILE A 44 -4.42 -3.25 3.16
N MET A 45 -4.12 -2.91 1.92
CA MET A 45 -4.23 -1.55 1.41
C MET A 45 -5.49 -1.44 0.57
N ASP A 46 -6.50 -0.77 1.10
CA ASP A 46 -7.77 -0.56 0.39
C ASP A 46 -7.69 0.74 -0.41
N CYS A 47 -7.75 0.60 -1.72
CA CYS A 47 -7.59 1.70 -2.66
C CYS A 47 -8.90 2.10 -3.34
N THR A 48 -10.04 1.78 -2.74
CA THR A 48 -11.36 2.10 -3.32
C THR A 48 -11.47 3.57 -3.70
N ALA A 49 -10.98 4.46 -2.86
CA ALA A 49 -11.05 5.89 -3.07
C ALA A 49 -9.73 6.50 -3.55
N MET A 50 -8.76 5.69 -3.92
CA MET A 50 -7.50 6.18 -4.49
C MET A 50 -7.74 6.57 -5.95
N GLU A 51 -7.37 7.80 -6.29
CA GLU A 51 -7.58 8.34 -7.64
C GLU A 51 -6.34 8.21 -8.54
N TYR A 52 -5.15 8.23 -7.94
CA TYR A 52 -3.92 8.32 -8.71
C TYR A 52 -2.74 7.81 -7.88
N ILE A 53 -1.76 7.20 -8.55
CA ILE A 53 -0.50 6.81 -7.94
C ILE A 53 0.66 7.25 -8.83
N SER A 54 1.69 7.87 -8.23
CA SER A 54 2.91 8.26 -8.90
C SER A 54 4.01 7.24 -8.70
N SER A 55 5.16 7.46 -9.35
CA SER A 55 6.34 6.62 -9.13
C SER A 55 6.81 6.66 -7.66
N ALA A 56 6.68 7.80 -7.00
CA ALA A 56 6.99 7.91 -5.56
C ALA A 56 6.04 7.05 -4.73
N GLY A 57 4.75 7.06 -5.09
CA GLY A 57 3.75 6.21 -4.44
C GLY A 57 4.03 4.73 -4.64
N LEU A 58 4.38 4.33 -5.86
CA LEU A 58 4.76 2.95 -6.16
C LEU A 58 5.95 2.50 -5.33
N ARG A 59 6.91 3.38 -5.09
CA ARG A 59 8.08 3.07 -4.27
C ARG A 59 7.67 2.77 -2.83
N VAL A 60 6.76 3.56 -2.26
CA VAL A 60 6.26 3.31 -0.89
C VAL A 60 5.53 1.98 -0.83
N VAL A 61 4.70 1.68 -1.82
CA VAL A 61 3.98 0.40 -1.91
C VAL A 61 4.97 -0.76 -1.97
N LEU A 62 6.00 -0.64 -2.79
CA LEU A 62 7.01 -1.70 -2.93
C LEU A 62 7.81 -1.87 -1.62
N THR A 63 8.16 -0.79 -0.96
CA THR A 63 8.83 -0.83 0.34
C THR A 63 7.96 -1.54 1.37
N ALA A 64 6.67 -1.23 1.40
CA ALA A 64 5.72 -1.89 2.30
C ALA A 64 5.69 -3.40 2.04
N HIS A 65 5.59 -3.80 0.79
CA HIS A 65 5.58 -5.20 0.41
C HIS A 65 6.84 -5.91 0.90
N LYS A 66 8.00 -5.37 0.59
CA LYS A 66 9.28 -5.99 0.96
C LYS A 66 9.45 -6.08 2.47
N THR A 67 9.14 -5.02 3.18
CA THR A 67 9.35 -4.96 4.63
C THR A 67 8.41 -5.90 5.37
N ILE A 68 7.12 -5.87 5.02
CA ILE A 68 6.11 -6.70 5.66
C ILE A 68 6.38 -8.19 5.40
N THR A 69 6.67 -8.56 4.15
CA THR A 69 6.93 -9.96 3.81
C THR A 69 8.23 -10.47 4.41
N ALA A 70 9.25 -9.62 4.51
CA ALA A 70 10.53 -10.00 5.15
C ALA A 70 10.35 -10.33 6.63
N LYS A 71 9.31 -9.80 7.26
CA LYS A 71 9.01 -10.06 8.67
C LYS A 71 7.92 -11.13 8.86
N GLY A 72 7.70 -11.95 7.85
CA GLY A 72 6.77 -13.05 7.93
C GLY A 72 5.30 -12.67 7.79
N GLY A 73 5.03 -11.44 7.37
CA GLY A 73 3.68 -10.96 7.13
C GLY A 73 3.24 -11.11 5.69
N SER A 74 2.10 -10.51 5.38
CA SER A 74 1.54 -10.48 4.03
C SER A 74 1.06 -9.08 3.68
N PHE A 75 1.06 -8.76 2.39
CA PHE A 75 0.63 -7.47 1.89
C PHE A 75 -0.31 -7.68 0.70
N THR A 76 -1.50 -7.11 0.80
CA THR A 76 -2.55 -7.24 -0.23
C THR A 76 -3.07 -5.87 -0.59
N ILE A 77 -3.23 -5.61 -1.89
CA ILE A 77 -3.84 -4.39 -2.41
C ILE A 77 -5.22 -4.73 -2.93
N ARG A 78 -6.22 -3.93 -2.56
CA ARG A 78 -7.62 -4.16 -2.97
C ARG A 78 -8.22 -2.95 -3.63
N ASN A 79 -9.11 -3.23 -4.57
CA ASN A 79 -10.05 -2.25 -5.13
C ASN A 79 -9.38 -1.10 -5.89
N ILE A 80 -8.29 -1.36 -6.58
CA ILE A 80 -7.68 -0.33 -7.42
C ILE A 80 -8.54 -0.08 -8.65
N ASN A 81 -8.60 1.18 -9.10
CA ASN A 81 -9.30 1.53 -10.33
C ASN A 81 -8.47 1.15 -11.56
N LYS A 82 -9.04 1.28 -12.75
CA LYS A 82 -8.39 0.89 -14.00
C LYS A 82 -7.09 1.66 -14.26
N GLU A 83 -7.09 2.95 -13.95
CA GLU A 83 -5.94 3.82 -14.17
C GLU A 83 -4.76 3.42 -13.29
N VAL A 84 -5.03 3.20 -12.00
CA VAL A 84 -4.01 2.75 -11.05
C VAL A 84 -3.52 1.35 -11.44
N ARG A 85 -4.44 0.45 -11.83
CA ARG A 85 -4.08 -0.87 -12.29
C ARG A 85 -3.15 -0.85 -13.48
N SER A 86 -3.44 0.06 -14.42
CA SER A 86 -2.62 0.23 -15.62
C SER A 86 -1.17 0.58 -15.24
N VAL A 87 -1.00 1.43 -14.22
CA VAL A 87 0.34 1.79 -13.74
C VAL A 87 1.07 0.59 -13.15
N PHE A 88 0.38 -0.24 -12.36
CA PHE A 88 0.97 -1.46 -11.81
C PHE A 88 1.35 -2.45 -12.92
N ASP A 89 0.49 -2.58 -13.93
CA ASP A 89 0.75 -3.49 -15.06
C ASP A 89 1.94 -3.02 -15.89
N MET A 90 2.00 -1.73 -16.21
CA MET A 90 3.06 -1.16 -17.02
C MET A 90 4.44 -1.23 -16.35
N THR A 91 4.48 -1.11 -15.04
CA THR A 91 5.73 -1.16 -14.27
C THR A 91 6.14 -2.60 -13.93
N GLY A 92 5.28 -3.57 -14.17
CA GLY A 92 5.52 -4.97 -13.80
C GLY A 92 5.21 -5.27 -12.34
N PHE A 93 4.74 -4.30 -11.57
CA PHE A 93 4.49 -4.48 -10.14
C PHE A 93 3.32 -5.41 -9.88
N SER A 94 2.37 -5.53 -10.80
CA SER A 94 1.26 -6.47 -10.66
C SER A 94 1.71 -7.94 -10.64
N ARG A 95 2.92 -8.22 -11.09
CA ARG A 95 3.52 -9.57 -11.02
C ARG A 95 4.14 -9.86 -9.66
N ILE A 96 4.48 -8.84 -8.92
CA ILE A 96 5.16 -8.94 -7.63
C ILE A 96 4.15 -8.84 -6.49
N LEU A 97 3.18 -7.94 -6.63
CA LEU A 97 2.22 -7.61 -5.59
C LEU A 97 0.96 -8.45 -5.72
N LYS A 98 0.37 -8.79 -4.57
CA LYS A 98 -0.94 -9.44 -4.55
C LYS A 98 -2.01 -8.36 -4.68
N ILE A 99 -2.72 -8.38 -5.78
CA ILE A 99 -3.78 -7.41 -6.07
C ILE A 99 -5.10 -8.16 -6.22
N GLU A 100 -6.07 -7.79 -5.41
CA GLU A 100 -7.42 -8.36 -5.45
C GLU A 100 -8.43 -7.37 -5.99
#